data_5f1cced82fdd4e8e4856d562fd0db268
#
_entry.id   5f1cced82fdd4e8e4856d562fd0db268
#
_cell.length_a   1.000
_cell.length_b   1.000
_cell.length_c   1.000
_cell.angle_alpha   90.00
_cell.angle_beta   90.00
_cell.angle_gamma   90.00
#
_symmetry.space_group_name_H-M   'P 1'
#
loop_
_entity.id
_entity.type
_entity.pdbx_description
1 polymer ?
#
loop_
_entity_poly.entity_id
_entity_poly.type
_entity_poly.pdbx_seq_one_letter_code
_entity_poly.pdbx_strand_id
1 'polypeptide(L)'
;MINTVQWFIVNPVKIRLEIRKKEKIRMQKRNILVIFVGLIIGLYTVLGMSLFTFFNLKYHSVYYAQHIPHKEGTEPDIIMLMENNDWIYTPEIDGISYDDDGSYAITREKGTKTSILDFSGDTLFFISASGNGYLFNRNFSNQYALDEHYHTIKYKQRTVQKEIRETVQPVIDEQPKPIINLQYLFNLIYQSRFN
;
A
#
# COMPACT_ATOMS: atom_id res chain seq x y z
N MET A 1 16.86 -60.32 70.28
CA MET A 1 16.42 -59.75 69.05
C MET A 1 16.74 -58.23 69.09
N ILE A 2 17.80 -57.84 68.46
CA ILE A 2 18.26 -56.39 68.40
C ILE A 2 17.75 -55.87 67.10
N ASN A 3 16.74 -55.00 67.13
CA ASN A 3 16.24 -54.28 65.96
C ASN A 3 17.25 -53.16 65.58
N THR A 4 18.00 -53.38 64.57
CA THR A 4 18.90 -52.40 63.97
C THR A 4 18.08 -51.38 63.19
N VAL A 5 17.74 -50.26 63.81
CA VAL A 5 17.21 -49.11 63.13
C VAL A 5 18.34 -48.45 62.36
N GLN A 6 18.42 -48.75 61.05
CA GLN A 6 19.35 -48.06 60.14
C GLN A 6 18.84 -46.63 59.97
N TRP A 7 19.44 -45.66 60.66
CA TRP A 7 19.25 -44.24 60.39
C TRP A 7 19.91 -43.93 59.06
N PHE A 8 19.11 -43.70 58.01
CA PHE A 8 19.56 -43.09 56.80
C PHE A 8 20.06 -41.66 57.08
N ILE A 9 21.36 -41.50 57.39
CA ILE A 9 21.98 -40.17 57.46
C ILE A 9 21.95 -39.61 56.06
N VAL A 10 20.89 -38.88 55.74
CA VAL A 10 20.80 -38.15 54.45
C VAL A 10 21.90 -37.10 54.45
N ASN A 11 22.94 -37.29 53.64
CA ASN A 11 24.08 -36.41 53.58
C ASN A 11 23.63 -34.97 53.18
N PRO A 12 23.67 -33.99 54.12
CA PRO A 12 23.15 -32.64 53.89
C PRO A 12 23.83 -31.89 52.73
N VAL A 13 25.05 -32.28 52.43
CA VAL A 13 25.80 -31.72 51.25
C VAL A 13 25.19 -32.17 49.93
N LYS A 14 24.78 -33.45 49.82
CA LYS A 14 24.16 -34.00 48.61
C LYS A 14 22.79 -33.33 48.35
N ILE A 15 21.99 -33.13 49.38
CA ILE A 15 20.69 -32.43 49.30
C ILE A 15 20.90 -30.99 48.82
N ARG A 16 21.87 -30.28 49.40
CA ARG A 16 22.15 -28.88 49.03
C ARG A 16 22.63 -28.76 47.61
N LEU A 17 23.44 -29.72 47.09
CA LEU A 17 23.85 -29.78 45.71
C LEU A 17 22.70 -30.03 44.76
N GLU A 18 21.80 -30.93 45.10
CA GLU A 18 20.60 -31.20 44.27
C GLU A 18 19.64 -29.99 44.19
N ILE A 19 19.43 -29.29 45.31
CA ILE A 19 18.62 -28.07 45.34
C ILE A 19 19.26 -27.01 44.45
N ARG A 20 20.54 -26.73 44.56
CA ARG A 20 21.24 -25.77 43.69
C ARG A 20 21.16 -26.16 42.23
N LYS A 21 21.27 -27.44 41.89
CA LYS A 21 21.14 -27.93 40.51
C LYS A 21 19.72 -27.70 39.96
N LYS A 22 18.69 -27.96 40.76
CA LYS A 22 17.28 -27.70 40.39
C LYS A 22 17.00 -26.21 40.20
N GLU A 23 17.52 -25.35 41.06
CA GLU A 23 17.40 -23.90 40.96
C GLU A 23 18.10 -23.36 39.71
N LYS A 24 19.33 -23.84 39.40
CA LYS A 24 20.03 -23.47 38.16
C LYS A 24 19.25 -23.86 36.92
N ILE A 25 18.69 -25.07 36.87
CA ILE A 25 17.86 -25.54 35.76
C ILE A 25 16.61 -24.69 35.64
N ARG A 26 15.96 -24.35 36.78
CA ARG A 26 14.73 -23.51 36.78
C ARG A 26 15.04 -22.08 36.26
N MET A 27 16.13 -21.48 36.70
CA MET A 27 16.60 -20.17 36.20
C MET A 27 16.90 -20.21 34.70
N GLN A 28 17.59 -21.26 34.24
CA GLN A 28 17.91 -21.42 32.82
C GLN A 28 16.65 -21.55 31.97
N LYS A 29 15.68 -22.37 32.40
CA LYS A 29 14.38 -22.50 31.70
C LYS A 29 13.62 -21.17 31.67
N ARG A 30 13.62 -20.41 32.77
CA ARG A 30 12.98 -19.09 32.84
C ARG A 30 13.64 -18.11 31.87
N ASN A 31 14.96 -18.08 31.79
CA ASN A 31 15.68 -17.20 30.88
C ASN A 31 15.42 -17.56 29.41
N ILE A 32 15.38 -18.85 29.08
CA ILE A 32 15.01 -19.34 27.73
C ILE A 32 13.59 -18.90 27.38
N LEU A 33 12.65 -19.03 28.30
CA LEU A 33 11.26 -18.59 28.08
C LEU A 33 11.17 -17.09 27.84
N VAL A 34 11.86 -16.28 28.64
CA VAL A 34 11.90 -14.81 28.48
C VAL A 34 12.48 -14.40 27.11
N ILE A 35 13.57 -15.04 26.69
CA ILE A 35 14.16 -14.81 25.37
C ILE A 35 13.18 -15.19 24.26
N PHE A 36 12.53 -16.34 24.37
CA PHE A 36 11.56 -16.81 23.39
C PHE A 36 10.34 -15.87 23.26
N VAL A 37 9.79 -15.43 24.39
CA VAL A 37 8.70 -14.44 24.40
C VAL A 37 9.16 -13.12 23.81
N GLY A 38 10.37 -12.65 24.13
CA GLY A 38 10.96 -11.44 23.53
C GLY A 38 11.10 -11.53 22.01
N LEU A 39 11.54 -12.68 21.49
CA LEU A 39 11.65 -12.92 20.06
C LEU A 39 10.28 -12.91 19.37
N ILE A 40 9.27 -13.51 20.00
CA ILE A 40 7.90 -13.50 19.46
C ILE A 40 7.36 -12.07 19.40
N ILE A 41 7.48 -11.31 20.48
CA ILE A 41 7.04 -9.90 20.51
C ILE A 41 7.78 -9.08 19.45
N GLY A 42 9.10 -9.25 19.34
CA GLY A 42 9.90 -8.59 18.31
C GLY A 42 9.44 -8.91 16.90
N LEU A 43 9.16 -10.20 16.62
CA LEU A 43 8.65 -10.62 15.32
C LEU A 43 7.28 -9.99 14.99
N TYR A 44 6.34 -10.00 15.94
CA TYR A 44 5.04 -9.36 15.76
C TYR A 44 5.14 -7.85 15.56
N THR A 45 6.07 -7.19 16.27
CA THR A 45 6.31 -5.75 16.09
C THR A 45 6.81 -5.44 14.68
N VAL A 46 7.81 -6.18 14.20
CA VAL A 46 8.36 -6.00 12.84
C VAL A 46 7.29 -6.26 11.78
N LEU A 47 6.52 -7.34 11.93
CA LEU A 47 5.44 -7.66 11.00
C LEU A 47 4.36 -6.56 10.99
N GLY A 48 3.93 -6.09 12.16
CA GLY A 48 2.95 -5.02 12.30
C GLY A 48 3.43 -3.72 11.65
N MET A 49 4.69 -3.34 11.88
CA MET A 49 5.28 -2.15 11.24
C MET A 49 5.37 -2.30 9.71
N SER A 50 5.71 -3.49 9.21
CA SER A 50 5.79 -3.76 7.77
C SER A 50 4.40 -3.66 7.11
N LEU A 51 3.38 -4.25 7.72
CA LEU A 51 2.00 -4.16 7.25
C LEU A 51 1.49 -2.72 7.29
N PHE A 52 1.71 -2.01 8.40
CA PHE A 52 1.35 -0.60 8.51
C PHE A 52 2.00 0.24 7.40
N THR A 53 3.30 0.05 7.16
CA THR A 53 4.03 0.76 6.10
C THR A 53 3.44 0.45 4.73
N PHE A 54 3.15 -0.82 4.43
CA PHE A 54 2.55 -1.22 3.18
C PHE A 54 1.18 -0.56 2.95
N PHE A 55 0.27 -0.66 3.93
CA PHE A 55 -1.06 -0.04 3.83
C PHE A 55 -1.00 1.48 3.73
N ASN A 56 -0.12 2.12 4.52
CA ASN A 56 0.06 3.57 4.46
C ASN A 56 0.52 4.02 3.07
N LEU A 57 1.53 3.35 2.48
CA LEU A 57 2.04 3.69 1.16
C LEU A 57 1.01 3.45 0.04
N LYS A 58 0.18 2.41 0.15
CA LYS A 58 -0.88 2.12 -0.82
C LYS A 58 -2.04 3.11 -0.72
N TYR A 59 -2.58 3.29 0.47
CA TYR A 59 -3.73 4.17 0.71
C TYR A 59 -3.44 5.63 0.40
N HIS A 60 -2.22 6.12 0.70
CA HIS A 60 -1.81 7.50 0.44
C HIS A 60 -0.93 7.63 -0.82
N SER A 61 -0.93 6.64 -1.71
CA SER A 61 -0.05 6.61 -2.87
C SER A 61 -0.22 7.82 -3.79
N VAL A 62 -1.45 8.24 -4.03
CA VAL A 62 -1.76 9.42 -4.85
C VAL A 62 -1.26 10.71 -4.17
N TYR A 63 -1.46 10.86 -2.86
CA TYR A 63 -0.92 11.99 -2.11
C TYR A 63 0.61 12.05 -2.20
N TYR A 64 1.31 10.93 -2.00
CA TYR A 64 2.77 10.89 -2.11
C TYR A 64 3.25 11.17 -3.53
N ALA A 65 2.51 10.70 -4.53
CA ALA A 65 2.85 10.88 -5.93
C ALA A 65 2.74 12.36 -6.39
N GLN A 66 1.85 13.16 -5.79
CA GLN A 66 1.82 14.62 -6.02
C GLN A 66 3.11 15.34 -5.58
N HIS A 67 3.86 14.72 -4.66
CA HIS A 67 5.05 15.33 -4.04
C HIS A 67 6.36 14.62 -4.44
N ILE A 68 6.30 13.65 -5.36
CA ILE A 68 7.50 12.96 -5.82
C ILE A 68 8.21 13.78 -6.91
N PRO A 69 9.54 13.95 -6.83
CA PRO A 69 10.30 14.52 -7.95
C PRO A 69 10.14 13.65 -9.20
N HIS A 70 9.78 14.25 -10.32
CA HIS A 70 9.52 13.52 -11.56
C HIS A 70 9.87 14.35 -12.79
N LYS A 71 10.07 13.66 -13.92
CA LYS A 71 10.31 14.28 -15.22
C LYS A 71 9.04 14.95 -15.75
N GLU A 72 9.18 16.08 -16.42
CA GLU A 72 8.06 16.75 -17.09
C GLU A 72 7.35 15.82 -18.10
N GLY A 73 6.03 15.77 -18.02
CA GLY A 73 5.18 14.93 -18.87
C GLY A 73 4.92 13.52 -18.34
N THR A 74 5.51 13.14 -17.21
CA THR A 74 5.02 12.05 -16.39
C THR A 74 3.91 12.56 -15.47
N GLU A 75 2.95 11.71 -15.13
CA GLU A 75 1.81 12.04 -14.28
C GLU A 75 1.75 11.05 -13.12
N PRO A 76 2.67 11.15 -12.12
CA PRO A 76 2.81 10.11 -11.09
C PRO A 76 1.55 9.88 -10.27
N ASP A 77 0.80 10.93 -9.97
CA ASP A 77 -0.44 10.88 -9.22
C ASP A 77 -1.57 10.19 -9.98
N ILE A 78 -1.70 10.44 -11.29
CA ILE A 78 -2.64 9.71 -12.17
C ILE A 78 -2.23 8.24 -12.28
N ILE A 79 -0.94 7.96 -12.42
CA ILE A 79 -0.42 6.59 -12.48
C ILE A 79 -0.71 5.85 -11.17
N MET A 80 -0.51 6.50 -10.01
CA MET A 80 -0.82 5.90 -8.72
C MET A 80 -2.33 5.76 -8.47
N LEU A 81 -3.14 6.68 -8.98
CA LEU A 81 -4.59 6.56 -8.98
C LEU A 81 -5.03 5.30 -9.73
N MET A 82 -4.47 5.08 -10.92
CA MET A 82 -4.73 3.90 -11.75
C MET A 82 -4.31 2.58 -11.08
N GLU A 83 -3.09 2.54 -10.50
CA GLU A 83 -2.51 1.30 -9.97
C GLU A 83 -3.00 0.90 -8.59
N ASN A 84 -3.56 1.82 -7.85
CA ASN A 84 -4.00 1.61 -6.47
C ASN A 84 -5.48 1.96 -6.28
N ASN A 85 -6.27 1.94 -7.35
CA ASN A 85 -7.71 2.24 -7.33
C ASN A 85 -8.48 1.47 -6.24
N ASP A 86 -8.13 0.20 -5.98
CA ASP A 86 -8.74 -0.62 -4.92
C ASP A 86 -8.35 -0.20 -3.48
N TRP A 87 -7.37 0.70 -3.33
CA TRP A 87 -6.78 1.05 -2.03
C TRP A 87 -6.94 2.50 -1.64
N ILE A 88 -7.22 3.37 -2.60
CA ILE A 88 -7.32 4.82 -2.39
C ILE A 88 -8.67 5.23 -1.80
N TYR A 89 -8.69 6.44 -1.26
CA TYR A 89 -9.95 7.06 -0.84
C TYR A 89 -10.78 7.48 -2.05
N THR A 90 -12.07 7.16 -2.02
CA THR A 90 -13.06 7.53 -3.04
C THR A 90 -13.95 8.65 -2.49
N PRO A 91 -13.63 9.94 -2.75
CA PRO A 91 -14.39 11.06 -2.21
C PRO A 91 -15.75 11.24 -2.89
N GLU A 92 -16.75 11.64 -2.13
CA GLU A 92 -18.02 12.11 -2.69
C GLU A 92 -17.84 13.54 -3.24
N ILE A 93 -17.91 13.71 -4.55
CA ILE A 93 -17.72 14.98 -5.25
C ILE A 93 -18.88 15.20 -6.21
N ASP A 94 -19.47 16.41 -6.16
CA ASP A 94 -20.55 16.77 -7.08
C ASP A 94 -20.10 16.68 -8.55
N GLY A 95 -20.89 15.99 -9.38
CA GLY A 95 -20.59 15.75 -10.79
C GLY A 95 -19.49 14.70 -11.03
N ILE A 96 -19.10 13.92 -10.01
CA ILE A 96 -18.22 12.75 -10.18
C ILE A 96 -18.93 11.52 -9.65
N SER A 97 -18.94 10.46 -10.44
CA SER A 97 -19.41 9.13 -10.07
C SER A 97 -18.32 8.08 -10.33
N TYR A 98 -18.41 6.99 -9.61
CA TYR A 98 -17.46 5.88 -9.67
C TYR A 98 -18.20 4.60 -9.98
N ASP A 99 -17.58 3.75 -10.77
CA ASP A 99 -18.08 2.43 -11.12
C ASP A 99 -17.03 1.38 -10.77
N ASP A 100 -17.43 0.31 -10.09
CA ASP A 100 -16.59 -0.76 -9.59
C ASP A 100 -16.93 -2.15 -10.16
N ASP A 101 -17.79 -2.23 -11.19
CA ASP A 101 -18.16 -3.49 -11.85
C ASP A 101 -16.98 -4.16 -12.60
N GLY A 102 -15.90 -4.46 -11.88
CA GLY A 102 -14.71 -5.15 -12.39
C GLY A 102 -13.67 -4.25 -13.07
N SER A 103 -13.99 -2.99 -13.26
CA SER A 103 -13.07 -1.90 -13.57
C SER A 103 -13.35 -0.73 -12.63
N TYR A 104 -12.33 0.01 -12.25
CA TYR A 104 -12.55 1.25 -11.52
C TYR A 104 -12.67 2.40 -12.53
N ALA A 105 -13.89 2.89 -12.74
CA ALA A 105 -14.13 4.01 -13.65
C ALA A 105 -14.49 5.28 -12.87
N ILE A 106 -13.94 6.41 -13.31
CA ILE A 106 -14.29 7.76 -12.86
C ILE A 106 -15.05 8.44 -13.99
N THR A 107 -16.31 8.73 -13.76
CA THR A 107 -17.14 9.53 -14.67
C THR A 107 -17.27 10.94 -14.13
N ARG A 108 -16.94 11.94 -14.94
CA ARG A 108 -17.13 13.34 -14.62
C ARG A 108 -18.17 13.98 -15.52
N GLU A 109 -19.17 14.58 -14.89
CA GLU A 109 -20.19 15.37 -15.56
C GLU A 109 -19.93 16.87 -15.32
N LYS A 110 -19.90 17.66 -16.40
CA LYS A 110 -19.74 19.11 -16.34
C LYS A 110 -20.74 19.77 -17.30
N GLY A 111 -21.91 20.14 -16.77
CA GLY A 111 -23.03 20.60 -17.58
C GLY A 111 -23.56 19.48 -18.47
N THR A 112 -23.51 19.65 -19.77
CA THR A 112 -23.96 18.63 -20.77
C THR A 112 -22.80 17.73 -21.24
N LYS A 113 -21.61 17.87 -20.69
CA LYS A 113 -20.42 17.14 -21.11
C LYS A 113 -20.08 16.07 -20.09
N THR A 114 -19.86 14.86 -20.59
CA THR A 114 -19.42 13.71 -19.78
C THR A 114 -18.07 13.23 -20.26
N SER A 115 -17.14 13.01 -19.36
CA SER A 115 -15.88 12.33 -19.63
C SER A 115 -15.75 11.13 -18.71
N ILE A 116 -15.19 10.04 -19.23
CA ILE A 116 -15.05 8.76 -18.52
C ILE A 116 -13.60 8.35 -18.54
N LEU A 117 -13.07 8.01 -17.37
CA LEU A 117 -11.76 7.43 -17.21
C LEU A 117 -11.93 6.03 -16.60
N ASP A 118 -11.57 5.01 -17.33
CA ASP A 118 -11.68 3.60 -16.93
C ASP A 118 -10.29 3.01 -16.73
N PHE A 119 -10.08 2.41 -15.57
CA PHE A 119 -8.85 1.72 -15.19
C PHE A 119 -9.09 0.20 -15.24
N SER A 120 -8.59 -0.45 -16.26
CA SER A 120 -8.68 -1.91 -16.40
C SER A 120 -7.31 -2.55 -16.47
N GLY A 121 -6.91 -3.20 -15.39
CA GLY A 121 -5.60 -3.85 -15.26
C GLY A 121 -4.45 -2.85 -15.47
N ASP A 122 -3.62 -3.08 -16.51
CA ASP A 122 -2.46 -2.23 -16.84
C ASP A 122 -2.80 -1.13 -17.86
N THR A 123 -4.07 -0.88 -18.15
CA THR A 123 -4.52 0.08 -19.15
C THR A 123 -5.45 1.12 -18.56
N LEU A 124 -5.39 2.30 -19.15
CA LEU A 124 -6.30 3.40 -18.88
C LEU A 124 -7.02 3.74 -20.19
N PHE A 125 -8.32 3.65 -20.16
CA PHE A 125 -9.17 4.06 -21.27
C PHE A 125 -9.88 5.38 -20.91
N PHE A 126 -9.70 6.38 -21.75
CA PHE A 126 -10.31 7.70 -21.55
C PHE A 126 -11.27 8.03 -22.68
N ILE A 127 -12.52 8.31 -22.36
CA ILE A 127 -13.50 8.89 -23.28
C ILE A 127 -13.60 10.38 -22.94
N SER A 128 -13.21 11.21 -23.89
CA SER A 128 -13.30 12.67 -23.76
C SER A 128 -14.73 13.16 -23.86
N ALA A 129 -14.97 14.37 -23.41
CA ALA A 129 -16.28 15.03 -23.56
C ALA A 129 -16.73 15.27 -25.02
N SER A 130 -15.87 15.05 -25.99
CA SER A 130 -16.18 15.08 -27.43
C SER A 130 -16.53 13.69 -27.99
N GLY A 131 -16.55 12.63 -27.18
CA GLY A 131 -16.82 11.25 -27.60
C GLY A 131 -15.60 10.50 -28.14
N ASN A 132 -14.42 11.13 -28.21
CA ASN A 132 -13.23 10.45 -28.64
C ASN A 132 -12.67 9.53 -27.54
N GLY A 133 -12.26 8.31 -27.93
CA GLY A 133 -11.64 7.32 -27.04
C GLY A 133 -10.12 7.29 -27.17
N TYR A 134 -9.43 7.17 -26.04
CA TYR A 134 -7.95 7.10 -25.98
C TYR A 134 -7.53 5.96 -25.07
N LEU A 135 -6.60 5.13 -25.52
CA LEU A 135 -6.02 4.07 -24.71
C LEU A 135 -4.58 4.43 -24.31
N PHE A 136 -4.29 4.33 -23.03
CA PHE A 136 -2.97 4.51 -22.47
C PHE A 136 -2.49 3.23 -21.81
N ASN A 137 -1.18 3.01 -21.85
CA ASN A 137 -0.56 1.95 -21.08
C ASN A 137 -0.24 2.39 -19.64
N ARG A 138 0.28 1.45 -18.83
CA ARG A 138 0.70 1.65 -17.44
C ARG A 138 1.65 2.84 -17.20
N ASN A 139 2.41 3.26 -18.21
CA ASN A 139 3.33 4.40 -18.13
C ASN A 139 2.70 5.71 -18.62
N PHE A 140 1.39 5.74 -18.75
CA PHE A 140 0.64 6.89 -19.26
C PHE A 140 1.05 7.30 -20.68
N SER A 141 1.54 6.34 -21.46
CA SER A 141 1.83 6.52 -22.88
C SER A 141 0.64 6.08 -23.72
N ASN A 142 0.20 6.94 -24.62
CA ASN A 142 -0.93 6.60 -25.48
C ASN A 142 -0.55 5.50 -26.47
N GLN A 143 -1.48 4.55 -26.68
CA GLN A 143 -1.34 3.44 -27.63
C GLN A 143 -2.12 3.70 -28.91
N TYR A 144 -3.35 4.19 -28.81
CA TYR A 144 -4.16 4.61 -29.93
C TYR A 144 -5.27 5.59 -29.53
N ALA A 145 -5.85 6.27 -30.52
CA ALA A 145 -6.99 7.16 -30.36
C ALA A 145 -8.02 6.92 -31.46
N LEU A 146 -9.29 6.91 -31.09
CA LEU A 146 -10.43 6.65 -31.95
C LEU A 146 -11.46 7.77 -31.81
N ASP A 147 -12.17 8.09 -32.89
CA ASP A 147 -13.36 8.93 -32.83
C ASP A 147 -14.60 8.11 -32.37
N GLU A 148 -15.77 8.77 -32.29
CA GLU A 148 -17.05 8.15 -31.94
C GLU A 148 -17.53 7.07 -32.94
N HIS A 149 -16.91 7.00 -34.14
CA HIS A 149 -17.18 6.02 -35.19
C HIS A 149 -16.09 4.93 -35.28
N TYR A 150 -15.21 4.87 -34.30
CA TYR A 150 -14.06 3.92 -34.21
C TYR A 150 -13.01 4.10 -35.30
N HIS A 151 -12.90 5.28 -35.93
CA HIS A 151 -11.81 5.59 -36.85
C HIS A 151 -10.62 6.12 -36.09
N THR A 152 -9.40 5.70 -36.48
CA THR A 152 -8.16 6.21 -35.89
C THR A 152 -7.99 7.70 -36.17
N ILE A 153 -7.76 8.49 -35.14
CA ILE A 153 -7.57 9.93 -35.22
C ILE A 153 -6.17 10.37 -34.84
N LYS A 154 -5.75 11.50 -35.43
CA LYS A 154 -4.54 12.22 -34.99
C LYS A 154 -4.89 13.13 -33.81
N TYR A 155 -4.08 13.11 -32.77
CA TYR A 155 -4.29 13.92 -31.59
C TYR A 155 -2.96 14.46 -31.06
N LYS A 156 -3.04 15.46 -30.17
CA LYS A 156 -1.89 15.96 -29.40
C LYS A 156 -1.95 15.36 -28.00
N GLN A 157 -0.98 14.51 -27.67
CA GLN A 157 -0.93 13.82 -26.38
C GLN A 157 -1.09 14.77 -25.19
N ARG A 158 -0.39 15.91 -25.19
CA ARG A 158 -0.51 16.91 -24.10
C ARG A 158 -1.92 17.46 -23.91
N THR A 159 -2.71 17.60 -24.99
CA THR A 159 -4.11 18.07 -24.89
C THR A 159 -4.96 17.02 -24.19
N VAL A 160 -4.83 15.75 -24.58
CA VAL A 160 -5.57 14.65 -23.95
C VAL A 160 -5.15 14.44 -22.49
N GLN A 161 -3.86 14.49 -22.21
CA GLN A 161 -3.36 14.42 -20.84
C GLN A 161 -3.94 15.53 -19.95
N LYS A 162 -4.09 16.75 -20.50
CA LYS A 162 -4.73 17.86 -19.78
C LYS A 162 -6.20 17.60 -19.52
N GLU A 163 -6.95 17.05 -20.48
CA GLU A 163 -8.37 16.69 -20.30
C GLU A 163 -8.53 15.58 -19.25
N ILE A 164 -7.66 14.57 -19.27
CA ILE A 164 -7.60 13.52 -18.24
C ILE A 164 -7.34 14.14 -16.86
N ARG A 165 -6.32 14.99 -16.76
CA ARG A 165 -5.99 15.70 -15.52
C ARG A 165 -7.18 16.51 -15.02
N GLU A 166 -7.83 17.28 -15.88
CA GLU A 166 -9.03 18.02 -15.51
C GLU A 166 -10.14 17.10 -15.00
N THR A 167 -10.28 15.91 -15.55
CA THR A 167 -11.28 14.93 -15.12
C THR A 167 -11.02 14.42 -13.72
N VAL A 168 -9.77 14.05 -13.39
CA VAL A 168 -9.44 13.41 -12.11
C VAL A 168 -8.92 14.35 -11.04
N GLN A 169 -8.58 15.60 -11.39
CA GLN A 169 -8.00 16.55 -10.43
C GLN A 169 -8.83 16.72 -9.15
N PRO A 170 -10.18 16.81 -9.19
CA PRO A 170 -10.95 16.89 -7.95
C PRO A 170 -10.78 15.67 -7.05
N VAL A 171 -10.65 14.47 -7.63
CA VAL A 171 -10.41 13.22 -6.88
C VAL A 171 -9.01 13.23 -6.26
N ILE A 172 -8.02 13.72 -7.00
CA ILE A 172 -6.63 13.83 -6.54
C ILE A 172 -6.50 14.86 -5.40
N ASP A 173 -7.19 16.00 -5.51
CA ASP A 173 -7.15 17.07 -4.50
C ASP A 173 -7.76 16.66 -3.15
N GLU A 174 -8.76 15.77 -3.18
CA GLU A 174 -9.45 15.26 -1.99
C GLU A 174 -8.77 14.05 -1.36
N GLN A 175 -7.63 13.58 -1.88
CA GLN A 175 -6.92 12.45 -1.29
C GLN A 175 -6.39 12.80 0.13
N PRO A 176 -6.60 11.92 1.11
CA PRO A 176 -6.27 12.22 2.49
C PRO A 176 -4.76 12.31 2.71
N LYS A 177 -4.36 13.29 3.51
CA LYS A 177 -2.98 13.41 3.97
C LYS A 177 -2.65 12.32 4.99
N PRO A 178 -1.47 11.69 4.90
CA PRO A 178 -1.06 10.68 5.86
C PRO A 178 -0.78 11.29 7.24
N ILE A 179 -1.25 10.62 8.31
CA ILE A 179 -0.93 10.99 9.70
C ILE A 179 0.57 10.81 9.95
N ILE A 180 1.13 9.70 9.46
CA ILE A 180 2.58 9.44 9.47
C ILE A 180 3.06 9.59 8.04
N ASN A 181 3.86 10.62 7.79
CA ASN A 181 4.39 10.90 6.46
C ASN A 181 5.57 9.98 6.13
N LEU A 182 5.38 9.11 5.14
CA LEU A 182 6.39 8.20 4.61
C LEU A 182 6.92 8.63 3.23
N GLN A 183 6.85 9.94 2.89
CA GLN A 183 7.27 10.46 1.58
C GLN A 183 8.69 10.04 1.19
N TYR A 184 9.63 10.07 2.14
CA TYR A 184 11.00 9.63 1.88
C TYR A 184 11.05 8.16 1.42
N LEU A 185 10.31 7.28 2.08
CA LEU A 185 10.24 5.86 1.71
C LEU A 185 9.53 5.66 0.37
N PHE A 186 8.46 6.41 0.12
CA PHE A 186 7.76 6.41 -1.15
C PHE A 186 8.70 6.82 -2.29
N ASN A 187 9.46 7.90 -2.12
CA ASN A 187 10.44 8.36 -3.11
C ASN A 187 11.50 7.28 -3.36
N LEU A 188 12.04 6.67 -2.30
CA LEU A 188 13.04 5.59 -2.43
C LEU A 188 12.54 4.42 -3.30
N ILE A 189 11.26 4.09 -3.20
CA ILE A 189 10.66 2.97 -3.93
C ILE A 189 10.30 3.36 -5.38
N TYR A 190 9.72 4.55 -5.58
CA TYR A 190 9.04 4.88 -6.83
C TYR A 190 9.73 5.96 -7.68
N GLN A 191 10.65 6.75 -7.14
CA GLN A 191 11.24 7.88 -7.86
C GLN A 191 11.96 7.47 -9.15
N SER A 192 12.66 6.33 -9.16
CA SER A 192 13.36 5.84 -10.34
C SER A 192 12.44 5.54 -11.53
N ARG A 193 11.15 5.35 -11.26
CA ARG A 193 10.13 5.08 -12.28
C ARG A 193 9.65 6.36 -12.97
N PHE A 194 9.71 7.49 -12.29
CA PHE A 194 9.15 8.77 -12.76
C PHE A 194 10.21 9.78 -13.23
N ASN A 195 11.49 9.41 -13.16
CA ASN A 195 12.62 10.22 -13.63
C ASN A 195 13.01 9.95 -15.10
#